data_7287acf07a121a038c026ce3c1bf0b89
#
_entry.id   7287acf07a121a038c026ce3c1bf0b89
#
_cell.length_a   1.000
_cell.length_b   1.000
_cell.length_c   1.000
_cell.angle_alpha   90.00
_cell.angle_beta   90.00
_cell.angle_gamma   90.00
#
_symmetry.space_group_name_H-M   'P 1'
#
loop_
_entity.id
_entity.type
_entity.pdbx_description
1 polymer ?
#
loop_
_entity_poly.entity_id
_entity_poly.type
_entity_poly.pdbx_seq_one_letter_code
_entity_poly.pdbx_strand_id
1 'polypeptide(L)'
;MPLNSAFAGLSGTLLLTNFAMQIHHDSQSLFLNGPVGRLEAILWIPTRHEVPPLAAVVCHPHPLFGGTMHNKVVYNAAKTLDALGIPVLRFNFRGTGLSAGEHDKGRGEQDDALVALDYLAPQFPGVPLLMAGFSFGSIVGLRVGCRDARVTELIGLGFPVNSTDVSFLRECHKPKLFVHGAEDQFGARKKVEEVVAALPGENRLVIVEHADHFFVGHLDEFNAAISSWLKERHPELHTV
;
A
#
# COMPACT_ATOMS: atom_id res chain seq x y z
N MET A 1 20.44 45.12 58.54
CA MET A 1 21.46 44.88 57.51
C MET A 1 21.89 43.45 57.60
N PRO A 2 22.10 42.72 56.51
CA PRO A 2 21.83 42.96 55.11
C PRO A 2 20.83 41.96 54.47
N LEU A 3 20.39 42.33 53.30
CA LEU A 3 19.59 41.60 52.31
C LEU A 3 20.34 40.38 51.73
N ASN A 4 19.63 39.29 51.52
CA ASN A 4 20.07 38.27 50.58
C ASN A 4 18.87 37.85 49.69
N SER A 5 18.97 38.23 48.43
CA SER A 5 18.10 37.85 47.33
C SER A 5 18.47 36.44 46.84
N ALA A 6 17.52 35.50 46.90
CA ALA A 6 17.64 34.20 46.25
C ALA A 6 16.91 34.24 44.91
N PHE A 7 17.68 34.15 43.82
CA PHE A 7 17.17 33.87 42.48
C PHE A 7 16.74 32.39 42.42
N ALA A 8 15.44 32.19 42.26
CA ALA A 8 14.89 30.86 41.90
C ALA A 8 14.86 30.76 40.37
N GLY A 9 15.73 29.91 39.83
CA GLY A 9 15.73 29.53 38.42
C GLY A 9 14.51 28.67 38.07
N LEU A 10 13.69 29.16 37.18
CA LEU A 10 12.62 28.42 36.56
C LEU A 10 13.22 27.56 35.44
N SER A 11 13.49 26.26 35.73
CA SER A 11 13.73 25.27 34.71
C SER A 11 12.39 24.89 34.09
N GLY A 12 12.05 25.52 32.99
CA GLY A 12 10.95 25.11 32.14
C GLY A 12 11.32 23.87 31.36
N THR A 13 10.99 22.71 31.88
CA THR A 13 10.99 21.44 31.10
C THR A 13 9.89 21.54 30.08
N LEU A 14 10.24 21.76 28.82
CA LEU A 14 9.33 21.68 27.70
C LEU A 14 8.96 20.18 27.55
N LEU A 15 7.80 19.80 28.07
CA LEU A 15 7.16 18.53 27.77
C LEU A 15 6.72 18.61 26.30
N LEU A 16 7.57 18.09 25.42
CA LEU A 16 7.15 17.71 24.06
C LEU A 16 6.17 16.54 24.20
N THR A 17 4.90 16.88 24.36
CA THR A 17 3.82 15.91 24.19
C THR A 17 3.81 15.55 22.71
N ASN A 18 4.38 14.39 22.38
CA ASN A 18 4.12 13.70 21.12
C ASN A 18 2.62 13.38 21.08
N PHE A 19 1.84 14.31 20.57
CA PHE A 19 0.48 14.03 20.13
C PHE A 19 0.60 13.20 18.84
N ALA A 20 0.83 11.89 18.96
CA ALA A 20 0.56 10.98 17.88
C ALA A 20 -0.95 11.06 17.65
N MET A 21 -1.35 11.83 16.65
CA MET A 21 -2.73 11.94 16.23
C MET A 21 -3.17 10.52 15.82
N GLN A 22 -3.93 9.85 16.69
CA GLN A 22 -4.55 8.59 16.35
C GLN A 22 -5.57 8.90 15.26
N ILE A 23 -5.24 8.49 14.04
CA ILE A 23 -6.19 8.56 12.94
C ILE A 23 -7.25 7.52 13.25
N HIS A 24 -8.46 8.00 13.54
CA HIS A 24 -9.61 7.13 13.68
C HIS A 24 -10.13 6.81 12.28
N HIS A 25 -10.24 5.52 11.96
CA HIS A 25 -10.95 5.04 10.78
C HIS A 25 -12.13 4.16 11.21
N ASP A 26 -13.16 4.15 10.40
CA ASP A 26 -14.20 3.14 10.47
C ASP A 26 -13.67 1.87 9.77
N SER A 27 -13.66 0.75 10.49
CA SER A 27 -13.16 -0.53 10.00
C SER A 27 -14.32 -1.50 9.79
N GLN A 28 -14.58 -1.85 8.53
CA GLN A 28 -15.68 -2.71 8.14
C GLN A 28 -15.16 -4.06 7.64
N SER A 29 -15.46 -5.13 8.37
CA SER A 29 -15.25 -6.50 7.88
C SER A 29 -16.44 -6.91 7.01
N LEU A 30 -16.16 -7.43 5.81
CA LEU A 30 -17.19 -7.76 4.82
C LEU A 30 -16.79 -8.92 3.93
N PHE A 31 -17.70 -9.39 3.09
CA PHE A 31 -17.43 -10.32 2.02
C PHE A 31 -17.77 -9.70 0.66
N LEU A 32 -16.85 -9.82 -0.28
CA LEU A 32 -17.09 -9.49 -1.68
C LEU A 32 -17.69 -10.71 -2.40
N ASN A 33 -18.53 -10.47 -3.40
CA ASN A 33 -19.07 -11.53 -4.26
C ASN A 33 -18.10 -11.84 -5.39
N GLY A 34 -17.17 -12.75 -5.15
CA GLY A 34 -16.16 -13.16 -6.12
C GLY A 34 -16.67 -14.22 -7.12
N PRO A 35 -15.91 -14.48 -8.21
CA PRO A 35 -16.33 -15.43 -9.26
C PRO A 35 -16.42 -16.90 -8.80
N VAL A 36 -15.68 -17.25 -7.76
CA VAL A 36 -15.65 -18.61 -7.18
C VAL A 36 -16.30 -18.68 -5.80
N GLY A 37 -17.06 -17.65 -5.42
CA GLY A 37 -17.72 -17.50 -4.14
C GLY A 37 -17.25 -16.26 -3.38
N ARG A 38 -17.56 -16.18 -2.08
CA ARG A 38 -17.23 -15.00 -1.28
C ARG A 38 -15.72 -14.81 -1.12
N LEU A 39 -15.28 -13.54 -1.11
CA LEU A 39 -13.92 -13.15 -0.75
C LEU A 39 -13.95 -12.34 0.54
N GLU A 40 -13.18 -12.74 1.53
CA GLU A 40 -13.05 -12.03 2.80
C GLU A 40 -12.31 -10.70 2.60
N ALA A 41 -12.85 -9.62 3.16
CA ALA A 41 -12.28 -8.28 2.99
C ALA A 41 -12.43 -7.40 4.22
N ILE A 42 -11.59 -6.38 4.33
CA ILE A 42 -11.66 -5.30 5.31
C ILE A 42 -11.52 -3.98 4.58
N LEU A 43 -12.52 -3.11 4.75
CA LEU A 43 -12.47 -1.73 4.29
C LEU A 43 -12.20 -0.80 5.47
N TRP A 44 -11.15 0.03 5.36
CA TRP A 44 -10.88 1.15 6.25
C TRP A 44 -11.31 2.44 5.59
N ILE A 45 -12.12 3.23 6.29
CA ILE A 45 -12.59 4.53 5.83
C ILE A 45 -12.08 5.57 6.85
N PRO A 46 -11.12 6.43 6.48
CA PRO A 46 -10.67 7.51 7.36
C PRO A 46 -11.83 8.41 7.76
N THR A 47 -11.90 8.79 9.05
CA THR A 47 -12.98 9.65 9.57
C THR A 47 -12.76 11.12 9.20
N ARG A 48 -12.55 11.41 7.94
CA ARG A 48 -12.43 12.76 7.39
C ARG A 48 -13.67 13.09 6.57
N HIS A 49 -14.10 14.34 6.64
CA HIS A 49 -15.30 14.80 5.93
C HIS A 49 -15.02 15.26 4.48
N GLU A 50 -13.77 15.23 4.06
CA GLU A 50 -13.37 15.66 2.72
C GLU A 50 -13.40 14.48 1.73
N VAL A 51 -13.65 14.79 0.45
CA VAL A 51 -13.57 13.79 -0.61
C VAL A 51 -12.11 13.35 -0.74
N PRO A 52 -11.79 12.05 -0.58
CA PRO A 52 -10.41 11.60 -0.67
C PRO A 52 -9.87 11.76 -2.11
N PRO A 53 -8.58 12.06 -2.30
CA PRO A 53 -8.00 12.17 -3.65
C PRO A 53 -7.93 10.83 -4.38
N LEU A 54 -7.87 9.74 -3.62
CA LEU A 54 -7.78 8.36 -4.10
C LEU A 54 -8.57 7.43 -3.19
N ALA A 55 -8.97 6.27 -3.70
CA ALA A 55 -9.34 5.10 -2.90
C ALA A 55 -8.50 3.90 -3.34
N ALA A 56 -8.03 3.08 -2.40
CA ALA A 56 -6.99 2.10 -2.65
C ALA A 56 -7.44 0.65 -2.44
N VAL A 57 -6.97 -0.25 -3.32
CA VAL A 57 -7.01 -1.71 -3.10
C VAL A 57 -5.58 -2.20 -2.85
N VAL A 58 -5.38 -3.03 -1.82
CA VAL A 58 -4.07 -3.61 -1.50
C VAL A 58 -4.12 -5.13 -1.56
N CYS A 59 -3.37 -5.72 -2.50
CA CYS A 59 -3.26 -7.15 -2.73
C CYS A 59 -2.17 -7.80 -1.87
N HIS A 60 -2.47 -8.95 -1.25
CA HIS A 60 -1.56 -9.66 -0.35
C HIS A 60 -0.57 -10.59 -1.09
N PRO A 61 0.53 -11.04 -0.43
CA PRO A 61 1.52 -11.93 -1.03
C PRO A 61 0.96 -13.33 -1.26
N HIS A 62 1.81 -14.24 -1.75
CA HIS A 62 1.43 -15.54 -2.28
C HIS A 62 0.63 -16.40 -1.28
N PRO A 63 -0.62 -16.81 -1.64
CA PRO A 63 -1.51 -17.58 -0.77
C PRO A 63 -0.87 -18.84 -0.18
N LEU A 64 -0.22 -19.66 -1.01
CA LEU A 64 0.35 -20.93 -0.61
C LEU A 64 1.60 -20.81 0.29
N PHE A 65 2.14 -19.60 0.47
CA PHE A 65 3.25 -19.31 1.39
C PHE A 65 2.80 -18.49 2.60
N GLY A 66 1.54 -18.65 3.01
CA GLY A 66 0.99 -17.99 4.19
C GLY A 66 0.62 -16.51 3.97
N GLY A 67 0.52 -16.06 2.71
CA GLY A 67 0.07 -14.72 2.38
C GLY A 67 -1.40 -14.54 2.72
N THR A 68 -1.72 -13.44 3.42
CA THR A 68 -3.07 -13.01 3.75
C THR A 68 -3.15 -11.49 3.75
N MET A 69 -4.36 -10.92 3.76
CA MET A 69 -4.59 -9.47 3.92
C MET A 69 -4.07 -8.91 5.26
N HIS A 70 -3.71 -9.78 6.21
CA HIS A 70 -3.11 -9.44 7.51
C HIS A 70 -1.58 -9.46 7.49
N ASN A 71 -0.94 -9.80 6.36
CA ASN A 71 0.51 -9.75 6.22
C ASN A 71 1.05 -8.38 6.67
N LYS A 72 2.18 -8.36 7.39
CA LYS A 72 2.74 -7.16 8.01
C LYS A 72 3.02 -6.03 7.00
N VAL A 73 3.53 -6.35 5.81
CA VAL A 73 3.80 -5.37 4.75
C VAL A 73 2.49 -4.79 4.20
N VAL A 74 1.51 -5.65 3.92
CA VAL A 74 0.16 -5.24 3.46
C VAL A 74 -0.53 -4.35 4.49
N TYR A 75 -0.46 -4.72 5.78
CA TYR A 75 -1.01 -3.93 6.87
C TYR A 75 -0.35 -2.54 6.97
N ASN A 76 0.99 -2.47 6.88
CA ASN A 76 1.71 -1.19 6.96
C ASN A 76 1.45 -0.31 5.74
N ALA A 77 1.38 -0.88 4.53
CA ALA A 77 0.97 -0.14 3.34
C ALA A 77 -0.43 0.46 3.52
N ALA A 78 -1.40 -0.36 3.97
CA ALA A 78 -2.76 0.11 4.24
C ALA A 78 -2.79 1.19 5.33
N LYS A 79 -2.03 1.03 6.41
CA LYS A 79 -1.92 2.02 7.49
C LYS A 79 -1.34 3.35 7.00
N THR A 80 -0.36 3.30 6.10
CA THR A 80 0.21 4.51 5.51
C THR A 80 -0.80 5.24 4.63
N LEU A 81 -1.56 4.51 3.81
CA LEU A 81 -2.62 5.09 2.98
C LEU A 81 -3.74 5.69 3.82
N ASP A 82 -4.22 4.97 4.85
CA ASP A 82 -5.23 5.43 5.80
C ASP A 82 -4.78 6.71 6.53
N ALA A 83 -3.51 6.75 6.95
CA ALA A 83 -2.90 7.93 7.57
C ALA A 83 -2.89 9.17 6.65
N LEU A 84 -2.90 8.97 5.34
CA LEU A 84 -3.02 10.03 4.34
C LEU A 84 -4.50 10.38 4.02
N GLY A 85 -5.46 9.75 4.68
CA GLY A 85 -6.88 9.99 4.41
C GLY A 85 -7.42 9.24 3.19
N ILE A 86 -6.72 8.22 2.73
CA ILE A 86 -7.11 7.39 1.58
C ILE A 86 -7.87 6.16 2.10
N PRO A 87 -9.14 5.94 1.71
CA PRO A 87 -9.86 4.69 2.02
C PRO A 87 -9.14 3.49 1.44
N VAL A 88 -9.04 2.40 2.22
CA VAL A 88 -8.26 1.21 1.83
C VAL A 88 -9.07 -0.06 1.97
N LEU A 89 -9.22 -0.78 0.87
CA LEU A 89 -9.76 -2.13 0.83
C LEU A 89 -8.61 -3.15 0.76
N ARG A 90 -8.53 -4.02 1.76
CA ARG A 90 -7.70 -5.23 1.76
C ARG A 90 -8.60 -6.44 1.69
N PHE A 91 -8.21 -7.47 0.99
CA PHE A 91 -9.00 -8.68 0.84
C PHE A 91 -8.10 -9.92 0.78
N ASN A 92 -8.66 -11.07 1.07
CA ASN A 92 -8.02 -12.36 0.87
C ASN A 92 -8.37 -12.91 -0.52
N PHE A 93 -7.34 -13.23 -1.32
CA PHE A 93 -7.53 -13.96 -2.57
C PHE A 93 -8.25 -15.28 -2.36
N ARG A 94 -8.81 -15.83 -3.42
CA ARG A 94 -9.43 -17.17 -3.44
C ARG A 94 -8.57 -18.22 -2.73
N GLY A 95 -9.20 -19.09 -1.95
CA GLY A 95 -8.52 -20.14 -1.19
C GLY A 95 -7.72 -19.65 0.02
N THR A 96 -7.86 -18.38 0.43
CA THR A 96 -7.14 -17.80 1.58
C THR A 96 -8.11 -17.37 2.68
N GLY A 97 -7.83 -17.69 3.93
CA GLY A 97 -8.66 -17.32 5.08
C GLY A 97 -10.10 -17.82 4.91
N LEU A 98 -11.07 -16.92 4.97
CA LEU A 98 -12.49 -17.23 4.77
C LEU A 98 -12.97 -17.06 3.30
N SER A 99 -12.05 -16.77 2.38
CA SER A 99 -12.35 -16.68 0.95
C SER A 99 -12.57 -18.06 0.34
N ALA A 100 -13.60 -18.18 -0.50
CA ALA A 100 -13.91 -19.40 -1.23
C ALA A 100 -12.91 -19.69 -2.36
N GLY A 101 -13.02 -20.88 -2.96
CA GLY A 101 -12.22 -21.30 -4.10
C GLY A 101 -10.84 -21.81 -3.73
N GLU A 102 -9.96 -21.89 -4.73
CA GLU A 102 -8.59 -22.38 -4.61
C GLU A 102 -7.63 -21.48 -5.41
N HIS A 103 -6.36 -21.45 -5.01
CA HIS A 103 -5.31 -20.69 -5.70
C HIS A 103 -5.20 -21.12 -7.18
N ASP A 104 -5.24 -20.14 -8.10
CA ASP A 104 -5.19 -20.34 -9.55
C ASP A 104 -3.95 -19.70 -10.23
N LYS A 105 -2.81 -19.73 -9.55
CA LYS A 105 -1.50 -19.32 -10.11
C LYS A 105 -1.49 -17.90 -10.70
N GLY A 106 -2.26 -16.98 -10.12
CA GLY A 106 -2.33 -15.59 -10.52
C GLY A 106 -3.28 -15.28 -11.68
N ARG A 107 -4.03 -16.28 -12.19
CA ARG A 107 -5.05 -16.05 -13.21
C ARG A 107 -6.37 -15.63 -12.56
N GLY A 108 -6.96 -16.53 -11.79
CA GLY A 108 -8.20 -16.24 -11.09
C GLY A 108 -8.06 -15.14 -10.04
N GLU A 109 -6.88 -14.98 -9.44
CA GLU A 109 -6.62 -13.89 -8.50
C GLU A 109 -6.71 -12.50 -9.16
N GLN A 110 -6.56 -12.39 -10.50
CA GLN A 110 -6.84 -11.15 -11.22
C GLN A 110 -8.33 -10.81 -11.20
N ASP A 111 -9.20 -11.81 -11.35
CA ASP A 111 -10.64 -11.61 -11.24
C ASP A 111 -11.04 -11.19 -9.82
N ASP A 112 -10.38 -11.76 -8.79
CA ASP A 112 -10.61 -11.38 -7.40
C ASP A 112 -10.22 -9.91 -7.15
N ALA A 113 -9.09 -9.48 -7.69
CA ALA A 113 -8.64 -8.08 -7.60
C ALA A 113 -9.58 -7.12 -8.36
N LEU A 114 -10.12 -7.55 -9.50
CA LEU A 114 -11.12 -6.78 -10.24
C LEU A 114 -12.41 -6.61 -9.43
N VAL A 115 -12.90 -7.68 -8.77
CA VAL A 115 -14.05 -7.61 -7.86
C VAL A 115 -13.81 -6.64 -6.71
N ALA A 116 -12.59 -6.55 -6.19
CA ALA A 116 -12.25 -5.56 -5.16
C ALA A 116 -12.36 -4.13 -5.69
N LEU A 117 -11.91 -3.85 -6.91
CA LEU A 117 -12.12 -2.55 -7.58
C LEU A 117 -13.59 -2.27 -7.84
N ASP A 118 -14.35 -3.28 -8.32
CA ASP A 118 -15.80 -3.17 -8.61
C ASP A 118 -16.61 -2.85 -7.36
N TYR A 119 -16.18 -3.37 -6.21
CA TYR A 119 -16.79 -3.05 -4.92
C TYR A 119 -16.42 -1.64 -4.46
N LEU A 120 -15.14 -1.25 -4.57
CA LEU A 120 -14.64 0.01 -4.00
C LEU A 120 -15.11 1.25 -4.78
N ALA A 121 -15.12 1.19 -6.12
CA ALA A 121 -15.44 2.32 -6.97
C ALA A 121 -16.82 2.97 -6.69
N PRO A 122 -17.91 2.22 -6.53
CA PRO A 122 -19.21 2.82 -6.22
C PRO A 122 -19.33 3.35 -4.78
N GLN A 123 -18.45 2.95 -3.84
CA GLN A 123 -18.40 3.54 -2.50
C GLN A 123 -17.85 4.98 -2.52
N PHE A 124 -17.02 5.30 -3.53
CA PHE A 124 -16.36 6.61 -3.71
C PHE A 124 -16.57 7.11 -5.14
N PRO A 125 -17.80 7.55 -5.52
CA PRO A 125 -18.11 7.95 -6.89
C PRO A 125 -17.24 9.12 -7.36
N GLY A 126 -16.60 8.96 -8.54
CA GLY A 126 -15.74 9.98 -9.13
C GLY A 126 -14.33 10.05 -8.55
N VAL A 127 -14.02 9.30 -7.49
CA VAL A 127 -12.67 9.21 -6.92
C VAL A 127 -11.84 8.21 -7.72
N PRO A 128 -10.64 8.58 -8.21
CA PRO A 128 -9.76 7.67 -8.92
C PRO A 128 -9.22 6.59 -7.97
N LEU A 129 -8.91 5.41 -8.52
CA LEU A 129 -8.44 4.28 -7.73
C LEU A 129 -6.92 4.13 -7.81
N LEU A 130 -6.34 3.69 -6.69
CA LEU A 130 -4.96 3.24 -6.57
C LEU A 130 -4.95 1.72 -6.37
N MET A 131 -4.11 1.03 -7.14
CA MET A 131 -3.87 -0.40 -6.95
C MET A 131 -2.47 -0.62 -6.39
N ALA A 132 -2.40 -1.21 -5.20
CA ALA A 132 -1.16 -1.60 -4.56
C ALA A 132 -1.11 -3.12 -4.35
N GLY A 133 0.10 -3.67 -4.24
CA GLY A 133 0.26 -5.08 -3.91
C GLY A 133 1.67 -5.41 -3.45
N PHE A 134 1.76 -6.45 -2.62
CA PHE A 134 3.04 -6.96 -2.11
C PHE A 134 3.38 -8.32 -2.74
N SER A 135 4.63 -8.48 -3.23
CA SER A 135 5.15 -9.74 -3.76
C SER A 135 4.24 -10.29 -4.88
N PHE A 136 3.69 -11.49 -4.75
CA PHE A 136 2.69 -12.04 -5.68
C PHE A 136 1.50 -11.08 -5.89
N GLY A 137 1.03 -10.43 -4.83
CA GLY A 137 -0.02 -9.42 -4.92
C GLY A 137 0.38 -8.21 -5.78
N SER A 138 1.66 -7.87 -5.87
CA SER A 138 2.13 -6.82 -6.78
C SER A 138 2.02 -7.24 -8.24
N ILE A 139 2.29 -8.51 -8.57
CA ILE A 139 2.11 -9.04 -9.93
C ILE A 139 0.65 -8.97 -10.34
N VAL A 140 -0.25 -9.49 -9.49
CA VAL A 140 -1.69 -9.53 -9.75
C VAL A 140 -2.26 -8.11 -9.83
N GLY A 141 -1.98 -7.29 -8.82
CA GLY A 141 -2.50 -5.92 -8.73
C GLY A 141 -2.03 -5.04 -9.89
N LEU A 142 -0.74 -5.08 -10.24
CA LEU A 142 -0.21 -4.31 -11.37
C LEU A 142 -0.81 -4.76 -12.70
N ARG A 143 -1.01 -6.08 -12.92
CA ARG A 143 -1.67 -6.58 -14.15
C ARG A 143 -3.09 -6.06 -14.31
N VAL A 144 -3.88 -6.10 -13.24
CA VAL A 144 -5.25 -5.58 -13.24
C VAL A 144 -5.25 -4.07 -13.35
N GLY A 145 -4.48 -3.39 -12.50
CA GLY A 145 -4.46 -1.93 -12.46
C GLY A 145 -3.94 -1.28 -13.74
N CYS A 146 -3.03 -1.91 -14.49
CA CYS A 146 -2.58 -1.41 -15.79
C CYS A 146 -3.72 -1.36 -16.82
N ARG A 147 -4.69 -2.28 -16.73
CA ARG A 147 -5.78 -2.44 -17.71
C ARG A 147 -7.07 -1.73 -17.31
N ASP A 148 -7.32 -1.54 -16.01
CA ASP A 148 -8.55 -0.93 -15.51
C ASP A 148 -8.47 0.60 -15.58
N ALA A 149 -9.35 1.22 -16.35
CA ALA A 149 -9.34 2.67 -16.58
C ALA A 149 -9.60 3.50 -15.29
N ARG A 150 -10.25 2.93 -14.27
CA ARG A 150 -10.52 3.59 -12.98
C ARG A 150 -9.26 3.74 -12.13
N VAL A 151 -8.28 2.85 -12.33
CA VAL A 151 -7.00 2.90 -11.64
C VAL A 151 -6.10 3.93 -12.32
N THR A 152 -5.69 4.94 -11.59
CA THR A 152 -4.80 6.01 -12.09
C THR A 152 -3.37 5.86 -11.63
N GLU A 153 -3.12 5.15 -10.53
CA GLU A 153 -1.80 5.00 -9.92
C GLU A 153 -1.57 3.58 -9.41
N LEU A 154 -0.30 3.17 -9.41
CA LEU A 154 0.11 1.81 -9.10
C LEU A 154 1.26 1.79 -8.09
N ILE A 155 1.21 0.84 -7.14
CA ILE A 155 2.31 0.62 -6.19
C ILE A 155 2.69 -0.87 -6.16
N GLY A 156 3.92 -1.18 -6.55
CA GLY A 156 4.52 -2.50 -6.45
C GLY A 156 5.48 -2.58 -5.26
N LEU A 157 5.17 -3.42 -4.28
CA LEU A 157 5.95 -3.61 -3.06
C LEU A 157 6.66 -4.96 -3.13
N GLY A 158 8.00 -5.00 -2.96
CA GLY A 158 8.79 -6.22 -3.06
C GLY A 158 8.49 -6.99 -4.36
N PHE A 159 8.58 -6.30 -5.50
CA PHE A 159 8.19 -6.86 -6.81
C PHE A 159 9.14 -7.99 -7.23
N PRO A 160 8.67 -9.25 -7.38
CA PRO A 160 9.54 -10.42 -7.53
C PRO A 160 10.01 -10.62 -8.97
N VAL A 161 10.87 -9.71 -9.46
CA VAL A 161 11.35 -9.66 -10.86
C VAL A 161 12.15 -10.89 -11.29
N ASN A 162 12.66 -11.70 -10.36
CA ASN A 162 13.50 -12.85 -10.72
C ASN A 162 12.71 -13.95 -11.43
N SER A 163 11.43 -14.11 -11.09
CA SER A 163 10.57 -15.19 -11.57
C SER A 163 9.31 -14.71 -12.29
N THR A 164 9.21 -13.38 -12.57
CA THR A 164 7.98 -12.79 -13.12
C THR A 164 8.19 -12.36 -14.57
N ASP A 165 7.26 -12.71 -15.44
CA ASP A 165 7.12 -12.05 -16.74
C ASP A 165 6.58 -10.63 -16.54
N VAL A 166 7.41 -9.64 -16.85
CA VAL A 166 7.11 -8.20 -16.68
C VAL A 166 6.62 -7.54 -17.98
N SER A 167 6.42 -8.31 -19.04
CA SER A 167 6.03 -7.80 -20.37
C SER A 167 4.74 -6.97 -20.33
N PHE A 168 3.80 -7.30 -19.45
CA PHE A 168 2.54 -6.57 -19.27
C PHE A 168 2.71 -5.12 -18.82
N LEU A 169 3.86 -4.76 -18.25
CA LEU A 169 4.15 -3.39 -17.83
C LEU A 169 4.61 -2.49 -18.99
N ARG A 170 5.00 -3.08 -20.14
CA ARG A 170 5.54 -2.33 -21.28
C ARG A 170 4.54 -1.40 -21.97
N GLU A 171 3.25 -1.64 -21.79
CA GLU A 171 2.18 -0.82 -22.34
C GLU A 171 1.46 0.02 -21.28
N CYS A 172 1.93 -0.03 -20.03
CA CYS A 172 1.32 0.63 -18.90
C CYS A 172 1.98 1.99 -18.64
N HIS A 173 1.37 3.06 -19.11
CA HIS A 173 1.88 4.44 -18.95
C HIS A 173 1.46 5.12 -17.64
N LYS A 174 0.65 4.45 -16.80
CA LYS A 174 0.22 4.99 -15.50
C LYS A 174 1.41 5.22 -14.60
N PRO A 175 1.41 6.25 -13.75
CA PRO A 175 2.42 6.46 -12.72
C PRO A 175 2.57 5.25 -11.81
N LYS A 176 3.81 4.87 -11.52
CA LYS A 176 4.13 3.69 -10.71
C LYS A 176 5.21 3.99 -9.68
N LEU A 177 4.94 3.57 -8.44
CA LEU A 177 5.95 3.48 -7.40
C LEU A 177 6.34 2.00 -7.21
N PHE A 178 7.64 1.73 -7.15
CA PHE A 178 8.17 0.47 -6.68
C PHE A 178 8.97 0.72 -5.39
N VAL A 179 8.64 -0.02 -4.31
CA VAL A 179 9.42 -0.02 -3.06
C VAL A 179 10.04 -1.41 -2.91
N HIS A 180 11.36 -1.48 -2.81
CA HIS A 180 12.09 -2.73 -2.89
C HIS A 180 13.23 -2.78 -1.88
N GLY A 181 13.40 -3.93 -1.20
CA GLY A 181 14.51 -4.15 -0.28
C GLY A 181 15.83 -4.40 -1.04
N ALA A 182 16.93 -3.78 -0.61
CA ALA A 182 18.23 -3.98 -1.24
C ALA A 182 18.71 -5.43 -1.18
N GLU A 183 18.28 -6.19 -0.14
CA GLU A 183 18.65 -7.58 0.13
C GLU A 183 17.49 -8.55 -0.18
N ASP A 184 16.53 -8.13 -1.02
CA ASP A 184 15.38 -8.94 -1.41
C ASP A 184 15.81 -10.14 -2.26
N GLN A 185 15.61 -11.36 -1.76
CA GLN A 185 15.99 -12.59 -2.43
C GLN A 185 15.11 -12.98 -3.62
N PHE A 186 13.89 -12.39 -3.75
CA PHE A 186 12.97 -12.68 -4.86
C PHE A 186 13.10 -11.69 -6.01
N GLY A 187 13.82 -10.58 -5.79
CA GLY A 187 14.10 -9.58 -6.80
C GLY A 187 15.46 -8.95 -6.58
N ALA A 188 16.50 -9.44 -7.31
CA ALA A 188 17.81 -8.83 -7.19
C ALA A 188 17.77 -7.33 -7.52
N ARG A 189 18.36 -6.48 -6.67
CA ARG A 189 18.40 -5.01 -6.80
C ARG A 189 18.69 -4.57 -8.24
N LYS A 190 19.79 -5.04 -8.82
CA LYS A 190 20.19 -4.69 -10.19
C LYS A 190 19.09 -4.98 -11.21
N LYS A 191 18.41 -6.12 -11.06
CA LYS A 191 17.34 -6.52 -11.98
C LYS A 191 16.09 -5.66 -11.85
N VAL A 192 15.69 -5.30 -10.64
CA VAL A 192 14.54 -4.39 -10.45
C VAL A 192 14.86 -2.98 -10.96
N GLU A 193 16.08 -2.49 -10.76
CA GLU A 193 16.58 -1.22 -11.33
C GLU A 193 16.49 -1.23 -12.86
N GLU A 194 17.00 -2.27 -13.52
CA GLU A 194 16.95 -2.44 -14.97
C GLU A 194 15.51 -2.50 -15.50
N VAL A 195 14.63 -3.27 -14.83
CA VAL A 195 13.23 -3.41 -15.23
C VAL A 195 12.52 -2.08 -15.11
N VAL A 196 12.60 -1.41 -13.96
CA VAL A 196 11.86 -0.16 -13.72
C VAL A 196 12.35 0.96 -14.64
N ALA A 197 13.66 1.06 -14.88
CA ALA A 197 14.22 2.05 -15.81
C ALA A 197 13.75 1.88 -17.26
N ALA A 198 13.37 0.66 -17.65
CA ALA A 198 12.87 0.36 -18.99
C ALA A 198 11.35 0.52 -19.16
N LEU A 199 10.60 0.81 -18.09
CA LEU A 199 9.14 0.96 -18.15
C LEU A 199 8.73 2.31 -18.74
N PRO A 200 7.62 2.36 -19.50
CA PRO A 200 7.06 3.61 -19.99
C PRO A 200 6.34 4.39 -18.88
N GLY A 201 6.17 5.70 -19.11
CA GLY A 201 5.48 6.60 -18.19
C GLY A 201 6.35 7.04 -17.01
N GLU A 202 5.71 7.56 -15.99
CA GLU A 202 6.38 8.01 -14.77
C GLU A 202 6.58 6.84 -13.81
N ASN A 203 7.84 6.51 -13.52
CA ASN A 203 8.19 5.41 -12.64
C ASN A 203 9.17 5.87 -11.59
N ARG A 204 8.87 5.55 -10.32
CA ARG A 204 9.80 5.76 -9.21
C ARG A 204 10.17 4.41 -8.61
N LEU A 205 11.45 4.19 -8.42
CA LEU A 205 11.99 3.08 -7.63
C LEU A 205 12.62 3.65 -6.36
N VAL A 206 12.19 3.12 -5.21
CA VAL A 206 12.83 3.38 -3.91
C VAL A 206 13.42 2.08 -3.42
N ILE A 207 14.75 2.06 -3.29
CA ILE A 207 15.47 0.95 -2.67
C ILE A 207 15.61 1.28 -1.18
N VAL A 208 15.12 0.37 -0.34
CA VAL A 208 15.31 0.44 1.11
C VAL A 208 16.58 -0.34 1.44
N GLU A 209 17.64 0.38 1.82
CA GLU A 209 18.95 -0.22 2.11
C GLU A 209 18.84 -1.19 3.30
N HIS A 210 19.57 -2.29 3.24
CA HIS A 210 19.60 -3.37 4.24
C HIS A 210 18.26 -4.07 4.52
N ALA A 211 17.21 -3.75 3.77
CA ALA A 211 15.92 -4.41 3.90
C ALA A 211 15.85 -5.70 3.10
N ASP A 212 15.31 -6.74 3.71
CA ASP A 212 14.91 -7.98 3.07
C ASP A 212 13.57 -7.82 2.31
N HIS A 213 13.04 -8.92 1.77
CA HIS A 213 11.74 -8.95 1.08
C HIS A 213 10.58 -8.46 1.95
N PHE A 214 10.63 -8.66 3.25
CA PHE A 214 9.58 -8.34 4.21
C PHE A 214 9.79 -7.00 4.93
N PHE A 215 10.85 -6.27 4.58
CA PHE A 215 11.23 -4.99 5.18
C PHE A 215 11.37 -5.08 6.71
N VAL A 216 11.92 -6.19 7.22
CA VAL A 216 12.09 -6.40 8.66
C VAL A 216 13.06 -5.36 9.23
N GLY A 217 12.60 -4.58 10.22
CA GLY A 217 13.37 -3.48 10.82
C GLY A 217 13.37 -2.17 10.02
N HIS A 218 12.78 -2.14 8.80
CA HIS A 218 12.82 -1.01 7.87
C HIS A 218 11.43 -0.53 7.42
N LEU A 219 10.40 -0.77 8.25
CA LEU A 219 9.03 -0.38 7.91
C LEU A 219 8.81 1.14 7.94
N ASP A 220 9.64 1.89 8.64
CA ASP A 220 9.52 3.35 8.66
C ASP A 220 9.98 3.94 7.33
N GLU A 221 11.10 3.46 6.77
CA GLU A 221 11.60 3.86 5.44
C GLU A 221 10.63 3.42 4.34
N PHE A 222 10.07 2.20 4.46
CA PHE A 222 9.03 1.68 3.58
C PHE A 222 7.79 2.59 3.58
N ASN A 223 7.27 2.95 4.76
CA ASN A 223 6.11 3.83 4.90
C ASN A 223 6.41 5.24 4.37
N ALA A 224 7.60 5.78 4.63
CA ALA A 224 8.05 7.07 4.14
C ALA A 224 8.10 7.12 2.61
N ALA A 225 8.55 6.05 1.95
CA ALA A 225 8.60 5.95 0.49
C ALA A 225 7.21 6.10 -0.14
N ILE A 226 6.20 5.39 0.41
CA ILE A 226 4.80 5.47 -0.04
C ILE A 226 4.24 6.86 0.21
N SER A 227 4.40 7.37 1.44
CA SER A 227 3.86 8.67 1.85
C SER A 227 4.44 9.82 1.03
N SER A 228 5.76 9.85 0.84
CA SER A 228 6.42 10.92 0.06
C SER A 228 5.97 10.94 -1.38
N TRP A 229 5.91 9.78 -2.04
CA TRP A 229 5.48 9.69 -3.43
C TRP A 229 4.04 10.16 -3.63
N LEU A 230 3.12 9.76 -2.74
CA LEU A 230 1.72 10.18 -2.81
C LEU A 230 1.56 11.67 -2.54
N LYS A 231 2.26 12.23 -1.55
CA LYS A 231 2.21 13.67 -1.23
C LYS A 231 2.76 14.54 -2.35
N GLU A 232 3.79 14.10 -3.06
CA GLU A 232 4.31 14.83 -4.22
C GLU A 232 3.31 14.89 -5.37
N ARG A 233 2.49 13.85 -5.54
CA ARG A 233 1.49 13.75 -6.61
C ARG A 233 0.14 14.38 -6.22
N HIS A 234 -0.16 14.39 -4.94
CA HIS A 234 -1.41 14.87 -4.35
C HIS A 234 -1.08 15.89 -3.25
N PRO A 235 -0.79 17.16 -3.61
CA PRO A 235 -0.43 18.20 -2.63
C PRO A 235 -1.49 18.41 -1.54
N GLU A 236 -2.76 18.10 -1.81
CA GLU A 236 -3.85 18.15 -0.84
C GLU A 236 -3.66 17.19 0.34
N LEU A 237 -2.83 16.15 0.21
CA LEU A 237 -2.47 15.24 1.31
C LEU A 237 -1.50 15.87 2.33
N HIS A 238 -0.96 17.06 2.05
CA HIS A 238 -0.08 17.79 2.98
C HIS A 238 -0.85 18.59 4.04
N THR A 239 -2.12 18.87 3.84
CA THR A 239 -2.93 19.79 4.64
C THR A 239 -3.50 19.18 5.92
N VAL A 240 -2.83 18.15 6.48
CA VAL A 240 -3.33 17.42 7.65
C VAL A 240 -2.34 17.46 8.79
#